data_e32d21f742beff4b1c2ad59b0453f42b
#
_entry.id   e32d21f742beff4b1c2ad59b0453f42b
#
_cell.length_a   1.000
_cell.length_b   1.000
_cell.length_c   1.000
_cell.angle_alpha   90.00
_cell.angle_beta   90.00
_cell.angle_gamma   90.00
#
_symmetry.space_group_name_H-M   'P 1'
#
loop_
_entity.id
_entity.type
_entity.pdbx_description
1 polymer ?
#
loop_
_entity_poly.entity_id
_entity_poly.type
_entity_poly.pdbx_seq_one_letter_code
_entity_poly.pdbx_strand_id
1 'polypeptide(L)'
;MKYLLTDHAQKRIAKRQIRTQWIEDTLAFPARIESDQEDSELLHALRPIAERGFRVLRVIYNETVIPVAIVTAYFDDEVKDL
;
A
#
# COMPACT_ATOMS: atom_id res chain seq x y z
N MET A 1 1.92 -12.85 -3.43
CA MET A 1 0.53 -12.41 -3.42
C MET A 1 0.18 -11.76 -4.74
N LYS A 2 -0.94 -12.15 -5.35
CA LYS A 2 -1.37 -11.54 -6.60
C LYS A 2 -2.21 -10.30 -6.31
N TYR A 3 -2.13 -9.31 -7.19
CA TYR A 3 -2.90 -8.08 -7.11
C TYR A 3 -3.05 -7.46 -8.48
N LEU A 4 -4.06 -6.59 -8.60
CA LEU A 4 -4.27 -5.77 -9.80
C LEU A 4 -3.85 -4.34 -9.49
N LEU A 5 -3.30 -3.64 -10.49
CA LEU A 5 -3.01 -2.22 -10.39
C LEU A 5 -4.02 -1.46 -11.25
N THR A 6 -4.71 -0.49 -10.65
CA THR A 6 -5.52 0.44 -11.44
C THR A 6 -4.55 1.34 -12.23
N ASP A 7 -5.04 1.96 -13.33
CA ASP A 7 -4.21 2.87 -14.11
C ASP A 7 -3.70 4.02 -13.24
N HIS A 8 -4.54 4.53 -12.37
CA HIS A 8 -4.16 5.59 -11.43
C HIS A 8 -3.04 5.14 -10.49
N ALA A 9 -3.17 3.93 -9.92
CA ALA A 9 -2.18 3.37 -9.02
C ALA A 9 -0.84 3.18 -9.74
N GLN A 10 -0.87 2.64 -10.97
CA GLN A 10 0.32 2.40 -11.75
C GLN A 10 1.11 3.68 -12.00
N LYS A 11 0.41 4.76 -12.37
CA LYS A 11 1.04 6.07 -12.60
C LYS A 11 1.64 6.65 -11.32
N ARG A 12 0.91 6.57 -10.20
CA ARG A 12 1.36 7.10 -8.92
C ARG A 12 2.57 6.35 -8.38
N ILE A 13 2.55 5.03 -8.48
CA ILE A 13 3.64 4.18 -8.04
C ILE A 13 4.91 4.48 -8.83
N ALA A 14 4.80 4.61 -10.15
CA ALA A 14 5.94 4.94 -11.01
C ALA A 14 6.48 6.33 -10.68
N LYS A 15 5.62 7.34 -10.56
CA LYS A 15 6.01 8.71 -10.25
C LYS A 15 6.72 8.82 -8.90
N ARG A 16 6.28 8.05 -7.92
CA ARG A 16 6.84 8.05 -6.57
C ARG A 16 8.03 7.13 -6.40
N GLN A 17 8.42 6.42 -7.47
CA GLN A 17 9.55 5.48 -7.47
C GLN A 17 9.41 4.40 -6.40
N ILE A 18 8.20 3.89 -6.24
CA ILE A 18 7.91 2.80 -5.32
C ILE A 18 8.16 1.48 -6.04
N ARG A 19 9.04 0.64 -5.47
CA ARG A 19 9.37 -0.65 -6.07
C ARG A 19 8.23 -1.64 -5.86
N THR A 20 7.99 -2.46 -6.86
CA THR A 20 6.98 -3.53 -6.82
C THR A 20 7.19 -4.45 -5.62
N GLN A 21 8.45 -4.79 -5.31
CA GLN A 21 8.76 -5.67 -4.19
C GLN A 21 8.27 -5.10 -2.85
N TRP A 22 8.36 -3.77 -2.68
CA TRP A 22 7.89 -3.13 -1.45
C TRP A 22 6.39 -3.24 -1.31
N ILE A 23 5.66 -3.13 -2.42
CA ILE A 23 4.20 -3.29 -2.43
C ILE A 23 3.84 -4.72 -2.07
N GLU A 24 4.51 -5.69 -2.67
CA GLU A 24 4.28 -7.11 -2.40
C GLU A 24 4.56 -7.45 -0.94
N ASP A 25 5.67 -6.96 -0.39
CA ASP A 25 6.02 -7.18 1.01
C ASP A 25 4.98 -6.57 1.95
N THR A 26 4.51 -5.36 1.62
CA THR A 26 3.52 -4.67 2.44
C THR A 26 2.19 -5.40 2.46
N LEU A 27 1.75 -5.93 1.30
CA LEU A 27 0.51 -6.69 1.23
C LEU A 27 0.63 -8.05 1.91
N ALA A 28 1.77 -8.73 1.76
CA ALA A 28 1.97 -10.07 2.32
C ALA A 28 2.24 -10.04 3.83
N PHE A 29 2.99 -9.03 4.30
CA PHE A 29 3.43 -8.95 5.70
C PHE A 29 3.23 -7.53 6.25
N PRO A 30 1.98 -7.07 6.33
CA PRO A 30 1.72 -5.72 6.84
C PRO A 30 2.06 -5.64 8.34
N ALA A 31 2.68 -4.53 8.74
CA ALA A 31 2.88 -4.25 10.16
C ALA A 31 1.55 -3.86 10.81
N ARG A 32 0.67 -3.22 10.03
CA ARG A 32 -0.66 -2.83 10.49
C ARG A 32 -1.61 -2.73 9.31
N ILE A 33 -2.88 -3.04 9.53
CA ILE A 33 -3.95 -2.81 8.56
C ILE A 33 -4.96 -1.87 9.19
N GLU A 34 -5.35 -0.84 8.44
CA GLU A 34 -6.35 0.14 8.86
C GLU A 34 -7.49 0.16 7.86
N SER A 35 -8.70 0.41 8.36
CA SER A 35 -9.84 0.64 7.48
C SER A 35 -9.79 2.06 6.92
N ASP A 36 -10.24 2.22 5.66
CA ASP A 36 -10.39 3.55 5.11
C ASP A 36 -11.56 4.26 5.81
N GLN A 37 -11.43 5.57 6.05
CA GLN A 37 -12.43 6.31 6.82
C GLN A 37 -13.67 6.63 6.02
N GLU A 38 -13.56 6.68 4.70
CA GLU A 38 -14.66 7.10 3.83
C GLU A 38 -15.25 5.97 2.99
N ASP A 39 -14.43 4.95 2.66
CA ASP A 39 -14.86 3.86 1.78
C ASP A 39 -14.65 2.53 2.49
N SER A 40 -15.76 1.87 2.85
CA SER A 40 -15.72 0.61 3.58
C SER A 40 -15.14 -0.56 2.77
N GLU A 41 -14.98 -0.41 1.46
CA GLU A 41 -14.39 -1.44 0.61
C GLU A 41 -12.86 -1.39 0.59
N LEU A 42 -12.28 -0.31 1.12
CA LEU A 42 -10.83 -0.08 1.07
C LEU A 42 -10.15 -0.38 2.39
N LEU A 43 -8.98 -1.00 2.29
CA LEU A 43 -8.08 -1.21 3.41
C LEU A 43 -6.73 -0.57 3.11
N HIS A 44 -6.02 -0.22 4.17
CA HIS A 44 -4.67 0.33 4.10
C HIS A 44 -3.73 -0.66 4.77
N ALA A 45 -2.75 -1.18 4.01
CA ALA A 45 -1.67 -1.98 4.57
C ALA A 45 -0.45 -1.09 4.76
N LEU A 46 0.18 -1.16 5.95
CA LEU A 46 1.31 -0.31 6.32
C LEU A 46 2.49 -1.17 6.69
N ARG A 47 3.67 -0.80 6.18
CA ARG A 47 4.92 -1.48 6.51
C ARG A 47 6.10 -0.52 6.38
N PRO A 48 7.02 -0.49 7.37
CA PRO A 48 8.26 0.28 7.22
C PRO A 48 9.17 -0.40 6.20
N ILE A 49 9.78 0.40 5.33
CA ILE A 49 10.66 -0.08 4.26
C ILE A 49 12.10 0.26 4.61
N ALA A 50 12.88 -0.76 4.91
CA ALA A 50 14.25 -0.59 5.36
C ALA A 50 15.12 0.19 4.35
N GLU A 51 14.95 -0.10 3.05
CA GLU A 51 15.72 0.53 1.97
C GLU A 51 15.43 2.02 1.85
N ARG A 52 14.37 2.50 2.47
CA ARG A 52 14.00 3.92 2.47
C ARG A 52 14.07 4.51 3.88
N GLY A 53 15.02 4.03 4.68
CA GLY A 53 15.22 4.54 6.04
C GLY A 53 14.06 4.24 6.96
N PHE A 54 13.39 3.13 6.75
CA PHE A 54 12.22 2.69 7.53
C PHE A 54 11.01 3.64 7.43
N ARG A 55 10.93 4.43 6.37
CA ARG A 55 9.73 5.19 6.07
C ARG A 55 8.58 4.20 5.85
N VAL A 56 7.39 4.57 6.30
CA VAL A 56 6.23 3.69 6.23
C VAL A 56 5.57 3.79 4.86
N LEU A 57 5.48 2.67 4.16
CA LEU A 57 4.72 2.57 2.92
C LEU A 57 3.27 2.25 3.28
N ARG A 58 2.35 3.05 2.74
CA ARG A 58 0.90 2.83 2.86
C ARG A 58 0.40 2.40 1.50
N VAL A 59 -0.20 1.21 1.44
CA VAL A 59 -0.81 0.66 0.22
C VAL A 59 -2.30 0.58 0.46
N ILE A 60 -3.07 1.31 -0.35
CA ILE A 60 -4.54 1.35 -0.26
C ILE A 60 -5.09 0.43 -1.34
N TYR A 61 -5.90 -0.54 -0.94
CA TYR A 61 -6.41 -1.55 -1.85
C TYR A 61 -7.88 -1.87 -1.58
N ASN A 62 -8.57 -2.29 -2.64
CA ASN A 62 -9.95 -2.76 -2.57
C ASN A 62 -9.93 -4.25 -2.28
N GLU A 63 -10.41 -4.65 -1.11
CA GLU A 63 -10.42 -6.04 -0.69
C GLU A 63 -11.61 -6.83 -1.22
N THR A 64 -12.60 -6.15 -1.81
CA THR A 64 -13.84 -6.81 -2.27
C THR A 64 -13.69 -7.50 -3.61
N VAL A 65 -12.57 -7.30 -4.30
CA VAL A 65 -12.29 -7.96 -5.58
C VAL A 65 -11.12 -8.93 -5.44
N ILE A 66 -11.10 -9.97 -6.30
CA ILE A 66 -10.10 -11.03 -6.27
C ILE A 66 -9.48 -11.14 -7.66
N PRO A 67 -8.15 -10.94 -7.79
CA PRO A 67 -7.22 -10.49 -6.75
C PRO A 67 -7.52 -9.05 -6.31
N VAL A 68 -7.01 -8.68 -5.13
CA VAL A 68 -7.24 -7.32 -4.61
C VAL A 68 -6.73 -6.27 -5.60
N ALA A 69 -7.41 -5.13 -5.68
CA ALA A 69 -7.04 -4.05 -6.59
C ALA A 69 -6.37 -2.91 -5.81
N ILE A 70 -5.14 -2.59 -6.17
CA ILE A 70 -4.42 -1.48 -5.54
C ILE A 70 -4.93 -0.17 -6.13
N VAL A 71 -5.39 0.72 -5.27
CA VAL A 71 -5.91 2.02 -5.64
C VAL A 71 -4.80 3.07 -5.67
N THR A 72 -3.92 3.04 -4.68
CA THR A 72 -2.76 3.94 -4.60
C THR A 72 -1.75 3.42 -3.58
N ALA A 73 -0.55 3.98 -3.61
CA ALA A 73 0.48 3.72 -2.62
C ALA A 73 1.35 4.96 -2.45
N TYR A 74 1.78 5.22 -1.22
CA TYR A 74 2.67 6.35 -0.94
C TYR A 74 3.35 6.16 0.40
N PHE A 75 4.46 6.87 0.60
CA PHE A 75 5.13 6.90 1.90
C PHE A 75 4.43 7.90 2.80
N ASP A 76 4.03 7.45 3.97
CA ASP A 76 3.31 8.25 4.96
C ASP A 76 4.22 8.50 6.16
N ASP A 77 4.81 9.69 6.19
CA ASP A 77 5.78 10.05 7.23
C ASP A 77 5.11 10.49 8.53
N GLU A 78 3.78 10.58 8.55
CA GLU A 78 3.04 10.94 9.77
C GLU A 78 2.71 9.74 10.64
N VAL A 79 2.88 8.52 10.12
CA VAL A 79 2.60 7.31 10.88
C VAL A 79 3.67 7.12 11.96
N LYS A 80 3.20 6.90 13.19
CA LYS A 80 4.05 6.65 14.35
C LYS A 80 3.74 5.26 14.92
N ASP A 81 4.66 4.73 15.67
CA ASP A 81 4.44 3.50 16.48
C ASP A 81 4.11 2.24 15.67
N LEU A 82 4.81 2.07 14.57
CA LEU A 82 4.75 0.79 13.84
C LEU A 82 5.83 -0.15 14.32
#